data_dfb5b16249beabf191f2249a099a254c
#
_entry.id   dfb5b16249beabf191f2249a099a254c
#
_cell.length_a   1.000
_cell.length_b   1.000
_cell.length_c   1.000
_cell.angle_alpha   90.00
_cell.angle_beta   90.00
_cell.angle_gamma   90.00
#
_symmetry.space_group_name_H-M   'P 1'
#
loop_
_entity.id
_entity.type
_entity.pdbx_description
1 polymer ?
#
loop_
_entity_poly.entity_id
_entity_poly.type
_entity_poly.pdbx_seq_one_letter_code
_entity_poly.pdbx_strand_id
1 'polypeptide(L)'
;MKGKYCLLLLLLLCAQGPAASGAELLTGVTRLSCEALLCLSAPARPSACNAALSYYFGIKKFTWPATFAARLRFLNKCPTGTPALAREVARNAPRKWQEAPE
;
A
#
# COMPACT_ATOMS: atom_id res chain seq x y z
N MET A 1 -44.65 16.30 6.57
CA MET A 1 -43.81 16.32 7.75
C MET A 1 -42.93 15.12 7.87
N LYS A 2 -43.50 13.96 7.77
CA LYS A 2 -42.69 12.78 7.93
C LYS A 2 -41.69 12.61 6.81
N GLY A 3 -42.01 13.13 5.66
CA GLY A 3 -41.06 13.06 4.57
C GLY A 3 -39.77 13.77 4.86
N LYS A 4 -39.85 14.79 5.69
CA LYS A 4 -38.65 15.53 6.04
C LYS A 4 -37.68 14.66 6.83
N TYR A 5 -38.25 13.88 7.70
CA TYR A 5 -37.39 13.02 8.51
C TYR A 5 -36.72 11.98 7.67
N CYS A 6 -37.44 11.45 6.70
CA CYS A 6 -36.85 10.48 5.81
C CYS A 6 -35.70 11.07 5.04
N LEU A 7 -35.86 12.32 4.60
CA LEU A 7 -34.77 12.97 3.88
C LEU A 7 -33.56 13.16 4.77
N LEU A 8 -33.83 13.55 6.02
CA LEU A 8 -32.74 13.74 6.96
C LEU A 8 -31.98 12.43 7.16
N LEU A 9 -32.73 11.35 7.27
CA LEU A 9 -32.08 10.08 7.45
C LEU A 9 -31.21 9.72 6.25
N LEU A 10 -31.70 9.98 5.07
CA LEU A 10 -30.93 9.73 3.88
C LEU A 10 -29.66 10.55 3.86
N LEU A 11 -29.77 11.80 4.26
CA LEU A 11 -28.59 12.65 4.30
C LEU A 11 -27.58 12.12 5.29
N LEU A 12 -28.04 11.62 6.40
CA LEU A 12 -27.13 11.04 7.38
C LEU A 12 -26.43 9.83 6.81
N LEU A 13 -27.15 9.02 6.08
CA LEU A 13 -26.53 7.87 5.46
C LEU A 13 -25.47 8.28 4.45
N CYS A 14 -25.76 9.28 3.67
CA CYS A 14 -24.78 9.78 2.72
C CYS A 14 -23.58 10.36 3.42
N ALA A 15 -23.81 11.00 4.54
CA ALA A 15 -22.71 11.62 5.29
C ALA A 15 -21.80 10.57 5.90
N GLN A 16 -22.22 9.35 5.88
CA GLN A 16 -21.37 8.31 6.41
C GLN A 16 -20.28 7.94 5.48
N GLY A 17 -19.77 8.89 4.81
CA GLY A 17 -18.65 8.65 4.01
C GLY A 17 -17.52 7.89 4.69
N PRO A 18 -17.66 7.30 5.92
CA PRO A 18 -16.52 6.49 6.40
C PRO A 18 -16.03 5.50 5.37
N ALA A 19 -16.94 5.01 4.57
CA ALA A 19 -16.55 4.12 3.49
C ALA A 19 -15.62 4.84 2.53
N ALA A 20 -15.91 6.08 2.21
CA ALA A 20 -15.04 6.86 1.34
C ALA A 20 -13.70 7.11 1.99
N SER A 21 -13.71 7.37 3.29
CA SER A 21 -12.46 7.58 4.01
C SER A 21 -11.59 6.34 3.97
N GLY A 22 -12.21 5.19 4.11
CA GLY A 22 -11.47 3.95 4.03
C GLY A 22 -10.84 3.77 2.67
N ALA A 23 -11.56 4.15 1.63
CA ALA A 23 -11.02 4.04 0.27
C ALA A 23 -9.82 4.98 0.11
N GLU A 24 -9.88 6.15 0.71
CA GLU A 24 -8.76 7.07 0.61
C GLU A 24 -7.52 6.53 1.25
N LEU A 25 -7.65 5.78 2.31
CA LEU A 25 -6.49 5.19 2.94
C LEU A 25 -5.75 4.25 2.01
N LEU A 26 -6.44 3.74 1.01
CA LEU A 26 -5.83 2.81 0.07
C LEU A 26 -5.41 3.49 -1.22
N THR A 27 -5.25 4.80 -1.21
CA THR A 27 -4.77 5.52 -2.37
C THR A 27 -3.36 6.03 -2.12
N GLY A 28 -2.72 6.52 -3.17
CA GLY A 28 -1.40 7.10 -3.05
C GLY A 28 -0.39 6.12 -2.50
N VAL A 29 0.45 6.59 -1.62
CA VAL A 29 1.55 5.80 -1.10
C VAL A 29 1.06 4.59 -0.30
N THR A 30 -0.04 4.77 0.43
CA THR A 30 -0.57 3.66 1.21
C THR A 30 -1.00 2.51 0.30
N ARG A 31 -1.67 2.84 -0.79
CA ARG A 31 -2.07 1.82 -1.75
C ARG A 31 -0.86 1.15 -2.37
N LEU A 32 0.14 1.94 -2.74
CA LEU A 32 1.35 1.40 -3.33
C LEU A 32 2.06 0.46 -2.37
N SER A 33 2.04 0.76 -1.08
CA SER A 33 2.71 -0.11 -0.12
C SER A 33 2.02 -1.47 -0.03
N CYS A 34 0.68 -1.49 -0.06
CA CYS A 34 -0.03 -2.76 -0.03
C CYS A 34 0.22 -3.54 -1.31
N GLU A 35 0.22 -2.86 -2.45
CA GLU A 35 0.50 -3.52 -3.70
C GLU A 35 1.92 -4.06 -3.73
N ALA A 36 2.86 -3.31 -3.18
CA ALA A 36 4.24 -3.77 -3.14
C ALA A 36 4.39 -5.03 -2.30
N LEU A 37 3.69 -5.08 -1.17
CA LEU A 37 3.74 -6.29 -0.34
C LEU A 37 3.27 -7.50 -1.13
N LEU A 38 2.17 -7.36 -1.85
CA LEU A 38 1.63 -8.45 -2.64
C LEU A 38 2.55 -8.80 -3.80
N CYS A 39 3.03 -7.79 -4.50
CA CYS A 39 3.84 -8.01 -5.68
C CYS A 39 5.19 -8.62 -5.33
N LEU A 40 5.80 -8.17 -4.25
CA LEU A 40 7.10 -8.70 -3.84
C LEU A 40 6.98 -10.12 -3.30
N SER A 41 5.80 -10.48 -2.80
CA SER A 41 5.57 -11.82 -2.28
C SER A 41 5.19 -12.80 -3.37
N ALA A 42 4.79 -12.33 -4.53
CA ALA A 42 4.32 -13.20 -5.59
C ALA A 42 5.50 -13.71 -6.41
N PRO A 43 5.39 -14.93 -6.93
CA PRO A 43 6.45 -15.45 -7.80
C PRO A 43 6.49 -14.77 -9.15
N ALA A 44 5.36 -14.27 -9.62
CA ALA A 44 5.30 -13.56 -10.89
C ALA A 44 4.97 -12.11 -10.63
N ARG A 45 5.42 -11.24 -11.52
CA ARG A 45 5.21 -9.80 -11.37
C ARG A 45 4.58 -9.22 -12.61
N PRO A 46 3.25 -9.27 -12.67
CA PRO A 46 2.56 -8.71 -13.83
C PRO A 46 2.76 -7.21 -13.92
N SER A 47 2.44 -6.65 -15.08
CA SER A 47 2.64 -5.23 -15.31
C SER A 47 1.85 -4.36 -14.33
N ALA A 48 0.78 -4.90 -13.76
CA ALA A 48 0.02 -4.16 -12.76
C ALA A 48 0.85 -3.83 -11.54
N CYS A 49 1.95 -4.54 -11.31
CA CYS A 49 2.83 -4.28 -10.18
C CYS A 49 3.82 -3.17 -10.44
N ASN A 50 3.94 -2.69 -11.68
CA ASN A 50 5.02 -1.79 -12.04
C ASN A 50 5.06 -0.52 -11.20
N ALA A 51 3.90 0.10 -10.95
CA ALA A 51 3.89 1.33 -10.18
C ALA A 51 4.40 1.13 -8.77
N ALA A 52 3.93 0.07 -8.11
CA ALA A 52 4.34 -0.20 -6.74
C ALA A 52 5.81 -0.60 -6.66
N LEU A 53 6.26 -1.41 -7.60
CA LEU A 53 7.65 -1.84 -7.61
C LEU A 53 8.59 -0.70 -7.97
N SER A 54 8.18 0.18 -8.87
CA SER A 54 8.98 1.36 -9.17
C SER A 54 9.16 2.23 -7.94
N TYR A 55 8.10 2.39 -7.18
CA TYR A 55 8.19 3.17 -5.95
C TYR A 55 9.11 2.50 -4.96
N TYR A 56 8.93 1.21 -4.74
CA TYR A 56 9.73 0.48 -3.77
C TYR A 56 11.21 0.52 -4.13
N PHE A 57 11.56 0.16 -5.35
CA PHE A 57 12.95 0.12 -5.76
C PHE A 57 13.53 1.51 -6.00
N GLY A 58 12.65 2.51 -6.09
CA GLY A 58 13.10 3.90 -6.18
C GLY A 58 13.55 4.47 -4.85
N ILE A 59 13.23 3.80 -3.74
CA ILE A 59 13.69 4.23 -2.43
C ILE A 59 15.16 3.84 -2.31
N LYS A 60 16.03 4.85 -2.35
CA LYS A 60 17.47 4.62 -2.31
C LYS A 60 18.11 5.62 -1.37
N LYS A 61 18.93 5.14 -0.49
CA LYS A 61 19.70 5.96 0.43
C LYS A 61 21.17 5.69 0.20
N PHE A 62 22.02 6.36 0.98
CA PHE A 62 23.47 6.23 0.78
C PHE A 62 23.98 4.84 1.08
N THR A 63 23.39 4.16 2.05
CA THR A 63 23.84 2.83 2.43
C THR A 63 22.70 1.85 2.31
N TRP A 64 23.05 0.58 2.20
CA TRP A 64 22.01 -0.44 2.13
C TRP A 64 21.17 -0.51 3.41
N PRO A 65 21.76 -0.46 4.62
CA PRO A 65 20.92 -0.49 5.81
C PRO A 65 19.92 0.66 5.84
N ALA A 66 20.33 1.85 5.40
CA ALA A 66 19.41 2.99 5.38
C ALA A 66 18.32 2.78 4.32
N THR A 67 18.69 2.24 3.17
CA THR A 67 17.73 1.92 2.12
C THR A 67 16.73 0.89 2.60
N PHE A 68 17.23 -0.16 3.25
CA PHE A 68 16.36 -1.21 3.77
C PHE A 68 15.36 -0.65 4.78
N ALA A 69 15.85 0.18 5.70
CA ALA A 69 14.98 0.79 6.70
C ALA A 69 13.91 1.65 6.05
N ALA A 70 14.27 2.43 5.04
CA ALA A 70 13.31 3.29 4.36
C ALA A 70 12.27 2.47 3.60
N ARG A 71 12.71 1.41 2.94
CA ARG A 71 11.79 0.52 2.23
C ARG A 71 10.86 -0.17 3.21
N LEU A 72 11.37 -0.56 4.36
CA LEU A 72 10.56 -1.19 5.38
C LEU A 72 9.49 -0.23 5.90
N ARG A 73 9.86 1.03 6.12
CA ARG A 73 8.86 2.02 6.54
C ARG A 73 7.77 2.19 5.49
N PHE A 74 8.15 2.15 4.22
CA PHE A 74 7.17 2.22 3.16
C PHE A 74 6.20 1.04 3.21
N LEU A 75 6.73 -0.17 3.31
CA LEU A 75 5.88 -1.36 3.34
C LEU A 75 4.96 -1.36 4.56
N ASN A 76 5.42 -0.81 5.67
CA ASN A 76 4.62 -0.76 6.89
C ASN A 76 3.48 0.23 6.82
N LYS A 77 3.40 1.03 5.78
CA LYS A 77 2.26 1.92 5.61
C LYS A 77 0.99 1.18 5.23
N CYS A 78 1.11 -0.07 4.81
CA CYS A 78 -0.07 -0.85 4.45
C CYS A 78 -0.81 -1.27 5.71
N PRO A 79 -2.07 -0.84 5.86
CA PRO A 79 -2.79 -1.13 7.11
C PRO A 79 -3.14 -2.60 7.29
N THR A 80 -3.18 -3.37 6.21
CA THR A 80 -3.50 -4.80 6.32
C THR A 80 -2.27 -5.67 6.47
N GLY A 81 -1.08 -5.08 6.37
CA GLY A 81 0.13 -5.84 6.59
C GLY A 81 0.55 -5.81 8.04
N THR A 82 1.54 -6.62 8.36
CA THR A 82 2.13 -6.64 9.69
C THR A 82 3.60 -6.28 9.59
N PRO A 83 4.20 -5.78 10.67
CA PRO A 83 5.63 -5.50 10.63
C PRO A 83 6.48 -6.74 10.34
N ALA A 84 6.06 -7.89 10.82
CA ALA A 84 6.79 -9.12 10.55
C ALA A 84 6.75 -9.46 9.07
N LEU A 85 5.59 -9.34 8.46
CA LEU A 85 5.45 -9.61 7.03
C LEU A 85 6.27 -8.63 6.21
N ALA A 86 6.19 -7.35 6.55
CA ALA A 86 6.94 -6.35 5.81
C ALA A 86 8.44 -6.62 5.87
N ARG A 87 8.92 -7.01 7.03
CA ARG A 87 10.34 -7.31 7.20
C ARG A 87 10.76 -8.52 6.38
N GLU A 88 9.94 -9.54 6.39
CA GLU A 88 10.26 -10.73 5.62
C GLU A 88 10.25 -10.45 4.13
N VAL A 89 9.26 -9.71 3.67
CA VAL A 89 9.18 -9.36 2.26
C VAL A 89 10.38 -8.53 1.84
N ALA A 90 10.75 -7.53 2.64
CA ALA A 90 11.88 -6.68 2.31
C ALA A 90 13.19 -7.46 2.34
N ARG A 91 13.31 -8.40 3.28
CA ARG A 91 14.52 -9.20 3.40
C ARG A 91 14.71 -10.11 2.20
N ASN A 92 13.62 -10.66 1.69
CA ASN A 92 13.69 -11.59 0.57
C ASN A 92 13.67 -10.92 -0.79
N ALA A 93 13.32 -9.63 -0.84
CA ALA A 93 13.28 -8.92 -2.10
C ALA A 93 14.69 -8.59 -2.57
N PRO A 94 14.91 -8.53 -3.89
CA PRO A 94 16.23 -8.12 -4.39
C PRO A 94 16.46 -6.65 -4.07
N ARG A 95 17.70 -6.25 -4.09
CA ARG A 95 18.04 -4.86 -3.82
C ARG A 95 17.70 -3.96 -4.98
N LYS A 96 17.78 -4.47 -6.17
CA LYS A 96 17.50 -3.71 -7.39
C LYS A 96 16.48 -4.44 -8.22
N TRP A 97 15.67 -3.68 -8.91
CA TRP A 97 14.63 -4.28 -9.75
C TRP A 97 15.22 -5.19 -10.80
N GLN A 98 16.33 -4.79 -11.40
CA GLN A 98 16.92 -5.58 -12.46
C GLN A 98 17.36 -6.95 -12.01
N GLU A 99 17.57 -7.13 -10.73
CA GLU A 99 17.96 -8.42 -10.20
C GLU A 99 16.78 -9.34 -9.96
N ALA A 100 15.57 -8.82 -10.08
CA ALA A 100 14.40 -9.62 -9.84
C ALA A 100 14.20 -10.58 -11.00
N PRO A 101 14.02 -11.88 -10.72
CA PRO A 101 13.75 -12.83 -11.80
C PRO A 101 12.37 -12.59 -12.39
N GLU A 102 12.23 -12.96 -13.61
CA GLU A 102 10.99 -12.81 -14.33
C GLU A 102 9.89 -13.67 -13.79
#